data_b788995cd836414edb2c89f58450405d
#
_entry.id   b788995cd836414edb2c89f58450405d
#
_cell.length_a   1.000
_cell.length_b   1.000
_cell.length_c   1.000
_cell.angle_alpha   90.00
_cell.angle_beta   90.00
_cell.angle_gamma   90.00
#
_symmetry.space_group_name_H-M   'P 1'
#
loop_
_entity.id
_entity.type
_entity.pdbx_description
1 polymer ?
#
loop_
_entity_poly.entity_id
_entity_poly.type
_entity_poly.pdbx_seq_one_letter_code
_entity_poly.pdbx_strand_id
1 'polypeptide(L)'
;MRNAILIHGRPDKEEYFDSEYPSVSNSHWFPWLTKQLQINDIFTVALEIPRPWQPRYSIWKKELERFEIIPETVVVGHSCGGGFIVRWLSENKARKVNKVVLVAPC
;
A
#
# COMPACT_ATOMS: atom_id res chain seq x y z
N MET A 1 -3.36 5.52 -18.59
CA MET A 1 -4.23 4.63 -17.80
C MET A 1 -4.06 4.98 -16.33
N ARG A 2 -5.15 5.07 -15.59
CA ARG A 2 -5.07 5.30 -14.16
C ARG A 2 -4.68 4.01 -13.44
N ASN A 3 -3.92 4.14 -12.38
CA ASN A 3 -3.56 3.01 -11.55
C ASN A 3 -3.69 3.36 -10.07
N ALA A 4 -3.78 2.35 -9.25
CA ALA A 4 -3.87 2.51 -7.80
C ALA A 4 -2.89 1.55 -7.13
N ILE A 5 -2.29 2.01 -6.04
CA ILE A 5 -1.38 1.22 -5.23
C ILE A 5 -1.92 1.21 -3.81
N LEU A 6 -2.14 0.01 -3.28
CA LEU A 6 -2.63 -0.17 -1.91
C LEU A 6 -1.47 -0.61 -1.04
N ILE A 7 -1.31 0.05 0.11
CA ILE A 7 -0.19 -0.21 1.02
C ILE A 7 -0.75 -0.63 2.38
N HIS A 8 -0.49 -1.87 2.76
CA HIS A 8 -1.00 -2.45 4.01
C HIS A 8 -0.26 -1.90 5.23
N GLY A 9 -0.80 -2.20 6.40
CA GLY A 9 -0.17 -1.85 7.66
C GLY A 9 0.80 -2.90 8.16
N ARG A 10 1.18 -2.76 9.44
CA ARG A 10 2.07 -3.69 10.12
C ARG A 10 1.25 -4.78 10.80
N PRO A 11 1.43 -6.05 10.45
CA PRO A 11 0.79 -7.15 11.17
C PRO A 11 1.60 -7.53 12.40
N ASP A 12 0.99 -8.29 13.31
CA ASP A 12 1.74 -8.98 14.34
C ASP A 12 2.50 -10.15 13.71
N LYS A 13 3.65 -10.48 14.27
CA LYS A 13 4.47 -11.57 13.75
C LYS A 13 3.72 -12.90 13.79
N GLU A 14 2.96 -13.14 14.87
CA GLU A 14 2.17 -14.36 15.01
C GLU A 14 1.11 -14.48 13.93
N GLU A 15 0.40 -13.38 13.62
CA GLU A 15 -0.58 -13.37 12.53
C GLU A 15 0.08 -13.66 11.19
N TYR A 16 1.24 -13.08 10.96
CA TYR A 16 1.93 -13.22 9.68
C TYR A 16 2.24 -14.69 9.38
N PHE A 17 2.60 -15.45 10.40
CA PHE A 17 2.98 -16.86 10.23
C PHE A 17 1.82 -17.83 10.46
N ASP A 18 0.63 -17.32 10.77
CA ASP A 18 -0.53 -18.18 11.02
C ASP A 18 -1.28 -18.41 9.70
N SER A 19 -1.38 -19.67 9.30
CA SER A 19 -2.03 -20.04 8.04
C SER A 19 -3.53 -19.72 8.00
N GLU A 20 -4.14 -19.44 9.15
CA GLU A 20 -5.56 -19.06 9.21
C GLU A 20 -5.80 -17.63 8.80
N TYR A 21 -4.76 -16.79 8.73
CA TYR A 21 -4.88 -15.41 8.29
C TYR A 21 -4.44 -15.27 6.84
N PRO A 22 -5.12 -14.43 6.05
CA PRO A 22 -4.67 -14.17 4.68
C PRO A 22 -3.36 -13.39 4.67
N SER A 23 -2.67 -13.40 3.53
CA SER A 23 -1.51 -12.53 3.36
C SER A 23 -1.92 -11.08 3.56
N VAL A 24 -0.98 -10.24 4.00
CA VAL A 24 -1.31 -8.88 4.43
C VAL A 24 -1.92 -8.05 3.30
N SER A 25 -1.46 -8.25 2.07
CA SER A 25 -2.03 -7.57 0.91
C SER A 25 -3.46 -8.01 0.59
N ASN A 26 -3.93 -9.12 1.16
CA ASN A 26 -5.26 -9.68 0.95
C ASN A 26 -6.12 -9.61 2.21
N SER A 27 -5.68 -8.87 3.24
CA SER A 27 -6.41 -8.78 4.49
C SER A 27 -7.37 -7.59 4.51
N HIS A 28 -8.30 -7.64 5.45
CA HIS A 28 -9.27 -6.58 5.69
C HIS A 28 -10.10 -6.30 4.42
N TRP A 29 -10.21 -5.03 4.05
CA TRP A 29 -11.02 -4.58 2.92
C TRP A 29 -10.24 -4.51 1.59
N PHE A 30 -8.98 -4.91 1.58
CA PHE A 30 -8.13 -4.77 0.38
C PHE A 30 -8.67 -5.54 -0.83
N PRO A 31 -9.08 -6.82 -0.72
CA PRO A 31 -9.62 -7.52 -1.89
C PRO A 31 -10.88 -6.85 -2.43
N TRP A 32 -11.74 -6.36 -1.54
CA TRP A 32 -12.95 -5.66 -1.95
C TRP A 32 -12.60 -4.37 -2.71
N LEU A 33 -11.71 -3.55 -2.15
CA LEU A 33 -11.33 -2.29 -2.78
C LEU A 33 -10.64 -2.54 -4.13
N THR A 34 -9.75 -3.53 -4.19
CA THR A 34 -9.08 -3.89 -5.43
C THR A 34 -10.12 -4.18 -6.52
N LYS A 35 -11.15 -4.95 -6.19
CA LYS A 35 -12.19 -5.27 -7.15
C LYS A 35 -12.98 -4.04 -7.57
N GLN A 36 -13.33 -3.17 -6.62
CA GLN A 36 -14.07 -1.95 -6.93
C GLN A 36 -13.29 -1.03 -7.86
N LEU A 37 -11.99 -0.92 -7.65
CA LEU A 37 -11.15 -0.11 -8.51
C LEU A 37 -11.01 -0.73 -9.90
N GLN A 38 -10.85 -2.05 -9.98
CA GLN A 38 -10.73 -2.75 -11.24
C GLN A 38 -11.98 -2.62 -12.11
N ILE A 39 -13.17 -2.72 -11.52
CA ILE A 39 -14.40 -2.58 -12.32
C ILE A 39 -14.63 -1.13 -12.76
N ASN A 40 -13.89 -0.19 -12.21
CA ASN A 40 -13.88 1.20 -12.64
C ASN A 40 -12.67 1.50 -13.55
N ASP A 41 -12.10 0.46 -14.12
CA ASP A 41 -11.00 0.55 -15.07
C ASP A 41 -9.73 1.19 -14.50
N ILE A 42 -9.48 0.95 -13.22
CA ILE A 42 -8.26 1.40 -12.55
C ILE A 42 -7.40 0.17 -12.26
N PHE A 43 -6.25 0.08 -12.92
CA PHE A 43 -5.30 -1.00 -12.67
C PHE A 43 -4.79 -0.89 -11.23
N THR A 44 -4.96 -1.94 -10.44
CA THR A 44 -4.72 -1.88 -9.00
C THR A 44 -3.79 -2.97 -8.55
N VAL A 45 -2.78 -2.60 -7.76
CA VAL A 45 -1.87 -3.54 -7.10
C VAL A 45 -1.86 -3.27 -5.61
N ALA A 46 -1.80 -4.32 -4.82
CA ALA A 46 -1.60 -4.24 -3.39
C ALA A 46 -0.20 -4.74 -3.08
N LEU A 47 0.60 -3.92 -2.42
CA LEU A 47 1.96 -4.30 -2.07
C LEU A 47 1.94 -5.45 -1.06
N GLU A 48 2.91 -6.34 -1.19
CA GLU A 48 3.16 -7.38 -0.20
C GLU A 48 4.56 -7.13 0.34
N ILE A 49 4.65 -6.42 1.46
CA ILE A 49 5.94 -6.02 2.02
C ILE A 49 6.58 -7.23 2.72
N PRO A 50 7.85 -7.55 2.43
CA PRO A 50 8.52 -8.64 3.16
C PRO A 50 8.82 -8.25 4.61
N ARG A 51 8.64 -9.22 5.52
CA ARG A 51 8.89 -9.05 6.97
C ARG A 51 8.22 -7.81 7.55
N PRO A 52 6.92 -7.63 7.31
CA PRO A 52 6.27 -6.35 7.64
C PRO A 52 6.10 -6.11 9.14
N TRP A 53 6.27 -7.14 9.98
CA TRP A 53 6.23 -6.97 11.44
C TRP A 53 7.47 -6.25 11.97
N GLN A 54 8.53 -6.14 11.16
CA GLN A 54 9.73 -5.36 11.45
C GLN A 54 9.87 -4.28 10.39
N PRO A 55 9.04 -3.24 10.41
CA PRO A 55 9.03 -2.28 9.32
C PRO A 55 10.35 -1.52 9.21
N ARG A 56 10.90 -1.52 8.01
CA ARG A 56 12.07 -0.74 7.64
C ARG A 56 11.74 0.10 6.43
N TYR A 57 11.89 1.39 6.55
CA TYR A 57 11.54 2.31 5.48
C TYR A 57 12.20 1.94 4.15
N SER A 58 13.48 1.58 4.18
CA SER A 58 14.21 1.23 2.96
C SER A 58 13.59 0.03 2.21
N ILE A 59 13.05 -0.94 2.94
CA ILE A 59 12.39 -2.09 2.34
C ILE A 59 11.06 -1.69 1.73
N TRP A 60 10.26 -0.91 2.46
CA TRP A 60 8.98 -0.43 1.97
C TRP A 60 9.14 0.45 0.74
N LYS A 61 10.13 1.35 0.77
CA LYS A 61 10.46 2.21 -0.35
C LYS A 61 10.82 1.39 -1.59
N LYS A 62 11.64 0.36 -1.43
CA LYS A 62 12.06 -0.48 -2.53
C LYS A 62 10.86 -1.21 -3.17
N GLU A 63 9.94 -1.70 -2.34
CA GLU A 63 8.76 -2.39 -2.87
C GLU A 63 7.82 -1.43 -3.58
N LEU A 64 7.61 -0.24 -3.03
CA LEU A 64 6.78 0.77 -3.69
C LEU A 64 7.36 1.14 -5.05
N GLU A 65 8.66 1.35 -5.12
CA GLU A 65 9.33 1.85 -6.33
C GLU A 65 9.44 0.80 -7.43
N ARG A 66 8.95 -0.42 -7.21
CA ARG A 66 8.79 -1.40 -8.27
C ARG A 66 7.62 -1.08 -9.20
N PHE A 67 6.74 -0.20 -8.78
CA PHE A 67 5.51 0.09 -9.52
C PHE A 67 5.54 1.49 -10.08
N GLU A 68 4.78 1.70 -11.15
CA GLU A 68 4.72 2.98 -11.80
C GLU A 68 3.92 3.98 -10.97
N ILE A 69 4.54 5.11 -10.68
CA ILE A 69 3.91 6.22 -9.96
C ILE A 69 3.86 7.41 -10.90
N ILE A 70 2.67 7.71 -11.37
CA ILE A 70 2.42 8.79 -12.33
C ILE A 70 1.42 9.77 -11.73
N PRO A 71 1.20 10.94 -12.37
CA PRO A 71 0.26 11.92 -11.83
C PRO A 71 -1.17 11.40 -11.65
N GLU A 72 -1.56 10.35 -12.37
CA GLU A 72 -2.89 9.74 -12.28
C GLU A 72 -2.98 8.67 -11.20
N THR A 73 -1.88 8.32 -10.56
CA THR A 73 -1.85 7.25 -9.54
C THR A 73 -2.63 7.65 -8.29
N VAL A 74 -3.45 6.73 -7.80
CA VAL A 74 -4.09 6.84 -6.49
C VAL A 74 -3.35 5.93 -5.53
N VAL A 75 -2.99 6.44 -4.36
CA VAL A 75 -2.31 5.65 -3.33
C VAL A 75 -3.22 5.56 -2.11
N VAL A 76 -3.45 4.34 -1.64
CA VAL A 76 -4.24 4.09 -0.45
C VAL A 76 -3.33 3.46 0.59
N GLY A 77 -3.13 4.13 1.71
CA GLY A 77 -2.29 3.64 2.80
C GLY A 77 -3.11 3.34 4.04
N HIS A 78 -2.99 2.12 4.56
CA HIS A 78 -3.70 1.68 5.75
C HIS A 78 -2.74 1.56 6.92
N SER A 79 -3.08 2.20 8.04
CA SER A 79 -2.29 2.15 9.27
C SER A 79 -0.85 2.59 9.02
N CYS A 80 0.15 1.76 9.28
CA CYS A 80 1.55 2.11 9.04
C CYS A 80 1.86 2.33 7.55
N GLY A 81 1.08 1.73 6.65
CA GLY A 81 1.18 2.03 5.23
C GLY A 81 0.86 3.48 4.91
N GLY A 82 -0.07 4.07 5.68
CA GLY A 82 -0.37 5.49 5.56
C GLY A 82 0.80 6.36 6.00
N GLY A 83 1.39 6.03 7.15
CA GLY A 83 2.57 6.76 7.63
C GLY A 83 3.74 6.66 6.66
N PHE A 84 3.94 5.48 6.09
CA PHE A 84 4.99 5.27 5.10
C PHE A 84 4.81 6.16 3.88
N ILE A 85 3.61 6.20 3.28
CA ILE A 85 3.43 6.97 2.05
C ILE A 85 3.55 8.48 2.29
N VAL A 86 3.13 8.95 3.46
CA VAL A 86 3.32 10.36 3.83
C VAL A 86 4.82 10.69 3.87
N ARG A 87 5.61 9.84 4.50
CA ARG A 87 7.07 10.02 4.54
C ARG A 87 7.67 9.99 3.14
N TRP A 88 7.28 9.00 2.33
CA TRP A 88 7.83 8.86 0.99
C TRP A 88 7.54 10.10 0.13
N LEU A 89 6.31 10.60 0.18
CA LEU A 89 5.94 11.80 -0.57
C LEU A 89 6.68 13.03 -0.07
N SER A 90 6.90 13.14 1.23
CA SER A 90 7.63 14.28 1.78
C SER A 90 9.10 14.30 1.36
N GLU A 91 9.68 13.12 1.10
CA GLU A 91 11.06 12.98 0.64
C GLU A 91 11.18 12.99 -0.88
N ASN A 92 10.07 12.93 -1.60
CA ASN A 92 10.04 12.89 -3.07
C ASN A 92 9.10 13.96 -3.61
N LYS A 93 9.34 15.20 -3.24
CA LYS A 93 8.43 16.32 -3.52
C LYS A 93 8.16 16.57 -4.99
N ALA A 94 9.06 16.15 -5.86
CA ALA A 94 8.88 16.27 -7.31
C ALA A 94 7.87 15.25 -7.86
N ARG A 95 7.59 14.19 -7.12
CA ARG A 95 6.65 13.17 -7.56
C ARG A 95 5.23 13.60 -7.24
N LYS A 96 4.38 13.51 -8.23
CA LYS A 96 2.98 13.90 -8.07
C LYS A 96 2.09 12.69 -8.26
N VAL A 97 1.04 12.61 -7.44
CA VAL A 97 0.01 11.58 -7.55
C VAL A 97 -1.34 12.26 -7.60
N ASN A 98 -2.35 11.55 -8.08
CA ASN A 98 -3.69 12.08 -8.18
C ASN A 98 -4.32 12.29 -6.80
N LYS A 99 -4.22 11.26 -5.96
CA LYS A 99 -4.89 11.28 -4.66
C LYS A 99 -4.17 10.34 -3.70
N VAL A 100 -4.13 10.73 -2.44
CA VAL A 100 -3.68 9.88 -1.35
C VAL A 100 -4.83 9.71 -0.39
N VAL A 101 -5.19 8.46 -0.10
CA VAL A 101 -6.23 8.14 0.87
C VAL A 101 -5.56 7.44 2.05
N LEU A 102 -5.72 8.00 3.23
CA LEU A 102 -5.14 7.47 4.46
C LEU A 102 -6.26 6.89 5.30
N VAL A 103 -6.15 5.61 5.66
CA VAL A 103 -7.13 4.92 6.48
C VAL A 103 -6.45 4.52 7.77
N ALA A 104 -6.94 5.09 8.91
CA ALA A 104 -6.39 4.86 10.24
C ALA A 104 -4.85 4.96 10.25
N PRO A 105 -4.25 6.06 9.78
CA PRO A 105 -2.79 6.18 9.71
C PRO A 105 -2.18 6.15 11.09
N CYS A 106 -0.96 5.58 11.19
CA CYS A 106 -0.22 5.62 12.45
C CYS A 106 0.95 6.59 12.40
#